data_af3ba74dfd219a6bc6dd86cefd62c75e
#
_entry.id   af3ba74dfd219a6bc6dd86cefd62c75e
#
_cell.length_a   1.000
_cell.length_b   1.000
_cell.length_c   1.000
_cell.angle_alpha   90.00
_cell.angle_beta   90.00
_cell.angle_gamma   90.00
#
_symmetry.space_group_name_H-M   'P 1'
#
loop_
_entity.id
_entity.type
_entity.pdbx_description
1 polymer ?
#
loop_
_entity_poly.entity_id
_entity_poly.type
_entity_poly.pdbx_seq_one_letter_code
_entity_poly.pdbx_strand_id
1 'polypeptide(L)'
;MNFLFCSVGRRGELIKNFKKSLNEDSKIIATDCNNTAPALYFADKQYIVPKITDDNYLSTIIDICKKEEIKAITTFIDPEIEILAKNRKLFEGIGVEVLAPYAETASLCFDKFKMYEYLVDKGVKTVKTYGDFESFRIDYENEACTLPVFVKPRTGSGSVGARKIDNYEELKGICYNERDLIIQEFMDGNDLDVDVYI
;
A
#
# COMPACT_ATOMS: atom_id res chain seq x y z
N MET A 1 4.88 20.35 17.88
CA MET A 1 5.24 18.94 17.53
C MET A 1 5.32 18.83 16.03
N ASN A 2 6.43 18.28 15.45
CA ASN A 2 6.59 18.21 14.00
C ASN A 2 6.24 16.82 13.46
N PHE A 3 5.52 16.78 12.34
CA PHE A 3 5.10 15.56 11.66
C PHE A 3 5.77 15.45 10.29
N LEU A 4 6.19 14.26 9.92
CA LEU A 4 6.70 13.96 8.59
C LEU A 4 5.69 13.09 7.81
N PHE A 5 5.26 13.62 6.68
CA PHE A 5 4.41 12.90 5.72
C PHE A 5 5.23 12.53 4.50
N CYS A 6 5.40 11.23 4.26
CA CYS A 6 6.19 10.72 3.15
C CYS A 6 5.30 10.40 1.94
N SER A 7 5.89 10.49 0.73
CA SER A 7 5.24 10.16 -0.55
C SER A 7 3.87 10.83 -0.72
N VAL A 8 3.83 12.13 -0.47
CA VAL A 8 2.57 12.89 -0.38
C VAL A 8 1.80 13.00 -1.71
N GLY A 9 2.49 12.92 -2.85
CA GLY A 9 1.88 12.87 -4.17
C GLY A 9 0.86 13.98 -4.43
N ARG A 10 -0.40 13.59 -4.68
CA ARG A 10 -1.52 14.51 -4.98
C ARG A 10 -2.41 14.82 -3.77
N ARG A 11 -2.06 14.35 -2.57
CA ARG A 11 -2.92 14.37 -1.38
C ARG A 11 -2.89 15.69 -0.61
N GLY A 12 -2.92 16.82 -1.31
CA GLY A 12 -2.86 18.16 -0.73
C GLY A 12 -3.99 18.46 0.26
N GLU A 13 -5.22 18.01 -0.03
CA GLU A 13 -6.35 18.22 0.89
C GLU A 13 -6.15 17.45 2.21
N LEU A 14 -5.52 16.27 2.16
CA LEU A 14 -5.21 15.53 3.37
C LEU A 14 -4.20 16.30 4.24
N ILE A 15 -3.15 16.85 3.65
CA ILE A 15 -2.19 17.72 4.35
C ILE A 15 -2.89 18.91 4.99
N LYS A 16 -3.79 19.59 4.26
CA LYS A 16 -4.57 20.72 4.81
C LYS A 16 -5.46 20.31 5.99
N ASN A 17 -6.08 19.15 5.92
CA ASN A 17 -6.94 18.65 7.00
C ASN A 17 -6.12 18.31 8.24
N PHE A 18 -4.96 17.68 8.10
CA PHE A 18 -4.03 17.48 9.22
C PHE A 18 -3.62 18.81 9.84
N LYS A 19 -3.27 19.80 9.00
CA LYS A 19 -2.88 21.14 9.47
C LYS A 19 -3.95 21.80 10.34
N LYS A 20 -5.23 21.67 9.96
CA LYS A 20 -6.36 22.22 10.74
C LYS A 20 -6.54 21.53 12.11
N SER A 21 -6.08 20.29 12.24
CA SER A 21 -6.24 19.48 13.44
C SER A 21 -5.04 19.60 14.40
N LEU A 22 -3.96 20.22 13.95
CA LEU A 22 -2.73 20.40 14.75
C LEU A 22 -2.75 21.72 15.49
N ASN A 23 -2.00 21.78 16.60
CA ASN A 23 -1.76 23.02 17.32
C ASN A 23 -0.90 23.99 16.49
N GLU A 24 -1.04 25.29 16.71
CA GLU A 24 -0.34 26.37 15.97
C GLU A 24 1.18 26.21 15.93
N ASP A 25 1.79 25.67 16.99
CA ASP A 25 3.24 25.41 17.07
C ASP A 25 3.71 24.14 16.35
N SER A 26 2.78 23.38 15.77
CA SER A 26 3.10 22.13 15.07
C SER A 26 3.38 22.39 13.60
N LYS A 27 4.36 21.68 13.03
CA LYS A 27 4.70 21.79 11.61
C LYS A 27 4.50 20.47 10.91
N ILE A 28 4.02 20.57 9.68
CA ILE A 28 3.98 19.45 8.73
C ILE A 28 5.16 19.59 7.78
N ILE A 29 6.02 18.60 7.79
CA ILE A 29 7.08 18.39 6.82
C ILE A 29 6.60 17.34 5.83
N ALA A 30 6.77 17.58 4.53
CA ALA A 30 6.37 16.66 3.49
C ALA A 30 7.56 16.23 2.63
N THR A 31 7.56 14.97 2.22
CA THR A 31 8.54 14.44 1.26
C THR A 31 7.89 13.77 0.08
N ASP A 32 8.56 13.83 -1.06
CA ASP A 32 8.22 13.09 -2.27
C ASP A 32 9.48 12.92 -3.13
N CYS A 33 9.53 11.87 -3.97
CA CYS A 33 10.62 11.71 -4.93
C CYS A 33 10.42 12.57 -6.19
N ASN A 34 9.22 13.10 -6.40
CA ASN A 34 8.88 13.95 -7.53
C ASN A 34 8.70 15.41 -7.09
N ASN A 35 9.51 16.29 -7.62
CA ASN A 35 9.46 17.74 -7.31
C ASN A 35 8.20 18.43 -7.83
N THR A 36 7.41 17.77 -8.68
CA THR A 36 6.12 18.27 -9.17
C THR A 36 4.92 17.75 -8.36
N ALA A 37 5.16 17.00 -7.28
CA ALA A 37 4.10 16.51 -6.40
C ALA A 37 3.35 17.69 -5.75
N PRO A 38 2.06 17.94 -6.09
CA PRO A 38 1.38 19.15 -5.67
C PRO A 38 1.15 19.23 -4.15
N ALA A 39 1.09 18.09 -3.47
CA ALA A 39 0.89 18.07 -2.02
C ALA A 39 2.07 18.66 -1.23
N LEU A 40 3.27 18.65 -1.78
CA LEU A 40 4.45 19.29 -1.17
C LEU A 40 4.22 20.77 -0.84
N TYR A 41 3.47 21.48 -1.68
CA TYR A 41 3.23 22.92 -1.52
C TYR A 41 2.23 23.29 -0.42
N PHE A 42 1.57 22.31 0.18
CA PHE A 42 0.66 22.52 1.30
C PHE A 42 1.29 22.30 2.68
N ALA A 43 2.49 21.72 2.71
CA ALA A 43 3.27 21.54 3.93
C ALA A 43 3.98 22.84 4.36
N ASP A 44 4.40 22.90 5.62
CA ASP A 44 5.20 24.03 6.13
C ASP A 44 6.63 23.97 5.62
N LYS A 45 7.13 22.77 5.34
CA LYS A 45 8.43 22.52 4.74
C LYS A 45 8.39 21.28 3.86
N GLN A 46 9.21 21.27 2.82
CA GLN A 46 9.23 20.16 1.86
C GLN A 46 10.65 19.70 1.53
N TYR A 47 10.79 18.42 1.22
CA TYR A 47 12.04 17.82 0.77
C TYR A 47 11.78 16.91 -0.43
N ILE A 48 12.67 16.98 -1.41
CA ILE A 48 12.75 15.98 -2.47
C ILE A 48 13.72 14.90 -1.99
N VAL A 49 13.28 13.66 -2.01
CA VAL A 49 14.00 12.51 -1.49
C VAL A 49 14.21 11.46 -2.58
N PRO A 50 15.16 10.52 -2.41
CA PRO A 50 15.29 9.38 -3.30
C PRO A 50 14.00 8.57 -3.40
N LYS A 51 13.88 7.71 -4.40
CA LYS A 51 12.77 6.75 -4.47
C LYS A 51 12.87 5.76 -3.31
N ILE A 52 11.72 5.24 -2.88
CA ILE A 52 11.64 4.23 -1.80
C ILE A 52 12.44 2.95 -2.08
N THR A 53 12.79 2.71 -3.35
CA THR A 53 13.61 1.57 -3.80
C THR A 53 15.10 1.84 -3.78
N ASP A 54 15.52 3.07 -3.52
CA ASP A 54 16.92 3.47 -3.52
C ASP A 54 17.57 3.19 -2.17
N ASP A 55 18.80 2.70 -2.15
CA ASP A 55 19.51 2.28 -0.93
C ASP A 55 19.68 3.42 0.10
N ASN A 56 19.74 4.66 -0.35
CA ASN A 56 19.90 5.84 0.50
C ASN A 56 18.57 6.46 0.95
N TYR A 57 17.41 5.88 0.55
CA TYR A 57 16.11 6.42 0.94
C TYR A 57 15.94 6.52 2.45
N LEU A 58 16.09 5.40 3.15
CA LEU A 58 15.86 5.31 4.60
C LEU A 58 16.78 6.25 5.39
N SER A 59 18.07 6.30 5.04
CA SER A 59 19.02 7.19 5.69
C SER A 59 18.64 8.66 5.48
N THR A 60 18.20 9.02 4.28
CA THR A 60 17.73 10.40 3.97
C THR A 60 16.52 10.77 4.83
N ILE A 61 15.55 9.87 5.00
CA ILE A 61 14.38 10.12 5.86
C ILE A 61 14.78 10.28 7.32
N ILE A 62 15.68 9.44 7.82
CA ILE A 62 16.19 9.54 9.20
C ILE A 62 16.90 10.88 9.43
N ASP A 63 17.70 11.35 8.48
CA ASP A 63 18.40 12.62 8.58
C ASP A 63 17.41 13.81 8.59
N ILE A 64 16.34 13.74 7.77
CA ILE A 64 15.26 14.74 7.81
C ILE A 64 14.55 14.70 9.17
N CYS A 65 14.26 13.52 9.72
CA CYS A 65 13.64 13.38 11.02
C CYS A 65 14.45 14.07 12.13
N LYS A 66 15.77 13.86 12.14
CA LYS A 66 16.68 14.49 13.11
C LYS A 66 16.73 16.00 12.91
N LYS A 67 16.92 16.45 11.67
CA LYS A 67 17.07 17.87 11.30
C LYS A 67 15.83 18.68 11.62
N GLU A 68 14.65 18.14 11.40
CA GLU A 68 13.36 18.81 11.57
C GLU A 68 12.69 18.49 12.91
N GLU A 69 13.40 17.80 13.81
CA GLU A 69 12.91 17.42 15.15
C GLU A 69 11.53 16.72 15.07
N ILE A 70 11.39 15.81 14.11
CA ILE A 70 10.15 15.06 13.86
C ILE A 70 9.79 14.22 15.08
N LYS A 71 8.51 14.17 15.42
CA LYS A 71 7.96 13.35 16.51
C LYS A 71 7.10 12.20 16.01
N ALA A 72 6.52 12.34 14.83
CA ALA A 72 5.78 11.24 14.22
C ALA A 72 5.95 11.26 12.70
N ILE A 73 5.99 10.07 12.11
CA ILE A 73 6.14 9.84 10.67
C ILE A 73 5.03 8.93 10.16
N THR A 74 4.50 9.25 8.99
CA THR A 74 3.57 8.40 8.25
C THR A 74 3.79 8.52 6.75
N THR A 75 3.13 7.65 5.97
CA THR A 75 3.16 7.68 4.51
C THR A 75 1.77 7.50 3.93
N PHE A 76 1.62 7.84 2.65
CA PHE A 76 0.38 7.72 1.91
C PHE A 76 0.44 6.68 0.78
N ILE A 77 1.47 5.84 0.76
CA ILE A 77 1.58 4.76 -0.23
C ILE A 77 1.90 3.41 0.43
N ASP A 78 1.22 2.36 -0.03
CA ASP A 78 1.29 1.03 0.55
C ASP A 78 2.70 0.43 0.63
N PRO A 79 3.55 0.49 -0.42
CA PRO A 79 4.90 -0.07 -0.35
C PRO A 79 5.77 0.57 0.74
N GLU A 80 5.56 1.85 1.02
CA GLU A 80 6.33 2.58 2.02
C GLU A 80 5.83 2.32 3.44
N ILE A 81 4.55 1.97 3.62
CA ILE A 81 4.02 1.52 4.91
C ILE A 81 4.85 0.35 5.43
N GLU A 82 5.14 -0.62 4.59
CA GLU A 82 5.94 -1.79 4.96
C GLU A 82 7.39 -1.40 5.33
N ILE A 83 7.99 -0.46 4.59
CA ILE A 83 9.35 0.05 4.88
C ILE A 83 9.39 0.72 6.25
N LEU A 84 8.46 1.64 6.53
CA LEU A 84 8.39 2.31 7.82
C LEU A 84 8.13 1.33 8.96
N ALA A 85 7.20 0.40 8.77
CA ALA A 85 6.85 -0.61 9.76
C ALA A 85 8.03 -1.52 10.13
N LYS A 86 8.77 -2.02 9.13
CA LYS A 86 9.97 -2.86 9.33
C LYS A 86 11.11 -2.12 10.04
N ASN A 87 11.19 -0.81 9.84
CA ASN A 87 12.25 0.03 10.42
C ASN A 87 11.79 0.83 11.65
N ARG A 88 10.63 0.50 12.23
CA ARG A 88 10.04 1.19 13.40
C ARG A 88 11.06 1.43 14.51
N LYS A 89 11.83 0.42 14.89
CA LYS A 89 12.85 0.52 15.95
C LYS A 89 13.94 1.55 15.68
N LEU A 90 14.30 1.80 14.42
CA LEU A 90 15.27 2.83 14.05
C LEU A 90 14.70 4.23 14.29
N PHE A 91 13.42 4.44 13.97
CA PHE A 91 12.72 5.70 14.21
C PHE A 91 12.49 5.94 15.71
N GLU A 92 12.02 4.94 16.43
CA GLU A 92 11.85 4.99 17.89
C GLU A 92 13.16 5.31 18.60
N GLY A 93 14.29 4.76 18.12
CA GLY A 93 15.64 5.03 18.66
C GLY A 93 16.08 6.49 18.54
N ILE A 94 15.45 7.28 17.69
CA ILE A 94 15.66 8.72 17.53
C ILE A 94 14.48 9.57 18.03
N GLY A 95 13.53 8.95 18.76
CA GLY A 95 12.37 9.62 19.34
C GLY A 95 11.26 9.99 18.36
N VAL A 96 11.14 9.22 17.26
CA VAL A 96 10.11 9.38 16.22
C VAL A 96 9.14 8.20 16.28
N GLU A 97 7.85 8.47 16.44
CA GLU A 97 6.79 7.49 16.39
C GLU A 97 6.38 7.19 14.94
N VAL A 98 6.29 5.92 14.58
CA VAL A 98 5.85 5.48 13.25
C VAL A 98 4.34 5.23 13.28
N LEU A 99 3.58 6.09 12.63
CA LEU A 99 2.12 5.97 12.48
C LEU A 99 1.80 5.05 11.29
N ALA A 100 2.03 3.77 11.49
CA ALA A 100 1.76 2.68 10.56
C ALA A 100 1.41 1.41 11.34
N PRO A 101 0.74 0.40 10.75
CA PRO A 101 0.55 -0.90 11.39
C PRO A 101 1.90 -1.56 11.70
N TYR A 102 1.87 -2.63 12.50
CA TYR A 102 3.07 -3.46 12.70
C TYR A 102 3.49 -4.16 11.40
N ALA A 103 4.79 -4.49 11.29
CA ALA A 103 5.37 -5.02 10.07
C ALA A 103 4.67 -6.28 9.55
N GLU A 104 4.24 -7.16 10.45
CA GLU A 104 3.50 -8.39 10.10
C GLU A 104 2.14 -8.06 9.47
N THR A 105 1.41 -7.11 10.05
CA THR A 105 0.11 -6.65 9.53
C THR A 105 0.30 -5.93 8.20
N ALA A 106 1.30 -5.04 8.09
CA ALA A 106 1.60 -4.34 6.85
C ALA A 106 1.93 -5.32 5.71
N SER A 107 2.80 -6.30 5.96
CA SER A 107 3.17 -7.33 4.98
C SER A 107 1.99 -8.23 4.61
N LEU A 108 1.13 -8.58 5.58
CA LEU A 108 -0.08 -9.35 5.34
C LEU A 108 -1.05 -8.60 4.42
N CYS A 109 -1.33 -7.33 4.72
CA CYS A 109 -2.26 -6.51 3.94
C CYS A 109 -1.74 -6.15 2.55
N PHE A 110 -0.43 -6.08 2.37
CA PHE A 110 0.19 -5.77 1.09
C PHE A 110 0.17 -6.94 0.10
N ASP A 111 0.23 -8.19 0.60
CA ASP A 111 0.16 -9.42 -0.19
C ASP A 111 -1.29 -9.93 -0.25
N LYS A 112 -1.96 -9.70 -1.38
CA LYS A 112 -3.38 -10.02 -1.56
C LYS A 112 -3.70 -11.51 -1.43
N PHE A 113 -2.75 -12.40 -1.76
CA PHE A 113 -2.95 -13.84 -1.61
C PHE A 113 -2.80 -14.28 -0.15
N LYS A 114 -1.78 -13.78 0.56
CA LYS A 114 -1.65 -14.03 2.01
C LYS A 114 -2.86 -13.50 2.79
N MET A 115 -3.36 -12.32 2.42
CA MET A 115 -4.57 -11.77 3.02
C MET A 115 -5.77 -12.69 2.80
N TYR A 116 -5.94 -13.22 1.59
CA TYR A 116 -6.99 -14.21 1.28
C TYR A 116 -6.86 -15.45 2.17
N GLU A 117 -5.68 -16.06 2.22
CA GLU A 117 -5.42 -17.25 3.06
C GLU A 117 -5.72 -16.98 4.54
N TYR A 118 -5.29 -15.82 5.05
CA TYR A 118 -5.55 -15.40 6.42
C TYR A 118 -7.05 -15.24 6.70
N LEU A 119 -7.79 -14.59 5.80
CA LEU A 119 -9.24 -14.40 5.96
C LEU A 119 -9.99 -15.73 5.95
N VAL A 120 -9.61 -16.64 5.06
CA VAL A 120 -10.17 -18.01 5.00
C VAL A 120 -9.89 -18.77 6.29
N ASP A 121 -8.65 -18.72 6.81
CA ASP A 121 -8.29 -19.36 8.09
C ASP A 121 -9.12 -18.82 9.26
N LYS A 122 -9.46 -17.53 9.24
CA LYS A 122 -10.32 -16.89 10.26
C LYS A 122 -11.81 -17.09 10.02
N GLY A 123 -12.20 -17.84 9.00
CA GLY A 123 -13.61 -18.05 8.66
C GLY A 123 -14.33 -16.81 8.14
N VAL A 124 -13.59 -15.80 7.69
CA VAL A 124 -14.15 -14.57 7.10
C VAL A 124 -14.50 -14.86 5.64
N LYS A 125 -15.76 -14.60 5.27
CA LYS A 125 -16.21 -14.76 3.90
C LYS A 125 -15.49 -13.75 2.99
N THR A 126 -14.78 -14.24 1.99
CA THR A 126 -14.01 -13.44 1.04
C THR A 126 -14.13 -13.99 -0.37
N VAL A 127 -13.73 -13.22 -1.37
CA VAL A 127 -13.74 -13.61 -2.79
C VAL A 127 -12.74 -14.73 -3.02
N LYS A 128 -13.16 -15.80 -3.68
CA LYS A 128 -12.29 -16.93 -4.00
C LYS A 128 -11.10 -16.48 -4.83
N THR A 129 -9.90 -16.82 -4.36
CA THR A 129 -8.64 -16.33 -4.92
C THR A 129 -7.67 -17.48 -5.10
N TYR A 130 -7.02 -17.52 -6.24
CA TYR A 130 -6.00 -18.51 -6.59
C TYR A 130 -4.64 -17.80 -6.68
N GLY A 131 -3.61 -18.41 -6.07
CA GLY A 131 -2.23 -17.91 -6.09
C GLY A 131 -1.46 -18.29 -7.35
N ASP A 132 -2.00 -19.22 -8.15
CA ASP A 132 -1.38 -19.73 -9.38
C ASP A 132 -2.45 -20.24 -10.36
N PHE A 133 -2.04 -20.40 -11.62
CA PHE A 133 -2.94 -20.87 -12.68
C PHE A 133 -3.35 -22.34 -12.53
N GLU A 134 -2.48 -23.19 -11.98
CA GLU A 134 -2.78 -24.62 -11.86
C GLU A 134 -3.90 -24.87 -10.87
N SER A 135 -3.88 -24.20 -9.72
CA SER A 135 -4.96 -24.27 -8.73
C SER A 135 -6.30 -23.79 -9.32
N PHE A 136 -6.29 -22.72 -10.11
CA PHE A 136 -7.47 -22.26 -10.84
C PHE A 136 -7.94 -23.30 -11.88
N ARG A 137 -7.03 -23.84 -12.68
CA ARG A 137 -7.33 -24.82 -13.72
C ARG A 137 -8.05 -26.04 -13.18
N ILE A 138 -7.57 -26.60 -12.06
CA ILE A 138 -8.18 -27.75 -11.40
C ILE A 138 -9.64 -27.46 -11.04
N ASP A 139 -9.91 -26.32 -10.42
CA ASP A 139 -11.26 -25.95 -10.02
C ASP A 139 -12.16 -25.64 -11.24
N TYR A 140 -11.58 -25.04 -12.28
CA TYR A 140 -12.30 -24.76 -13.53
C TYR A 140 -12.72 -26.03 -14.26
N GLU A 141 -11.83 -27.03 -14.37
CA GLU A 141 -12.12 -28.34 -14.97
C GLU A 141 -13.14 -29.15 -14.15
N ASN A 142 -13.22 -28.94 -12.84
CA ASN A 142 -14.19 -29.53 -11.94
C ASN A 142 -15.49 -28.71 -11.81
N GLU A 143 -15.69 -27.68 -12.62
CA GLU A 143 -16.87 -26.80 -12.59
C GLU A 143 -17.05 -26.08 -11.23
N ALA A 144 -15.99 -25.97 -10.41
CA ALA A 144 -16.00 -25.32 -9.11
C ALA A 144 -15.75 -23.80 -9.19
N CYS A 145 -15.37 -23.30 -10.36
CA CYS A 145 -15.31 -21.88 -10.69
C CYS A 145 -15.62 -21.66 -12.18
N THR A 146 -15.88 -20.42 -12.55
CA THR A 146 -16.26 -20.06 -13.92
C THR A 146 -15.55 -18.78 -14.37
N LEU A 147 -15.57 -18.53 -15.67
CA LEU A 147 -15.23 -17.21 -16.22
C LEU A 147 -16.50 -16.32 -16.22
N PRO A 148 -16.34 -15.00 -16.16
CA PRO A 148 -15.07 -14.27 -16.13
C PRO A 148 -14.37 -14.35 -14.77
N VAL A 149 -13.05 -14.06 -14.79
CA VAL A 149 -12.22 -13.87 -13.60
C VAL A 149 -11.55 -12.49 -13.62
N PHE A 150 -11.06 -12.09 -12.46
CA PHE A 150 -10.28 -10.86 -12.31
C PHE A 150 -8.82 -11.21 -11.99
N VAL A 151 -7.90 -10.74 -12.84
CA VAL A 151 -6.46 -10.98 -12.66
C VAL A 151 -5.77 -9.70 -12.25
N LYS A 152 -4.90 -9.79 -11.27
CA LYS A 152 -4.14 -8.63 -10.78
C LYS A 152 -2.81 -9.06 -10.15
N PRO A 153 -1.82 -8.15 -10.04
CA PRO A 153 -0.60 -8.42 -9.30
C PRO A 153 -0.89 -8.79 -7.84
N ARG A 154 -0.18 -9.78 -7.33
CA ARG A 154 -0.25 -10.24 -5.94
C ARG A 154 0.06 -9.11 -4.96
N THR A 155 1.06 -8.29 -5.27
CA THR A 155 1.43 -7.08 -4.54
C THR A 155 1.23 -5.84 -5.42
N GLY A 156 1.24 -4.65 -4.82
CA GLY A 156 1.02 -3.38 -5.52
C GLY A 156 -0.34 -2.76 -5.26
N SER A 157 -0.54 -1.55 -5.75
CA SER A 157 -1.71 -0.69 -5.51
C SER A 157 -2.14 0.08 -6.75
N GLY A 158 -3.24 0.82 -6.66
CA GLY A 158 -3.71 1.72 -7.72
C GLY A 158 -4.25 1.00 -8.96
N SER A 159 -4.70 -0.24 -8.83
CA SER A 159 -5.27 -1.06 -9.92
C SER A 159 -4.34 -1.27 -11.12
N VAL A 160 -3.03 -1.04 -10.96
CA VAL A 160 -2.05 -1.26 -12.02
C VAL A 160 -1.98 -2.75 -12.35
N GLY A 161 -2.15 -3.11 -13.62
CA GLY A 161 -2.12 -4.49 -14.09
C GLY A 161 -3.37 -5.32 -13.76
N ALA A 162 -4.40 -4.71 -13.14
CA ALA A 162 -5.66 -5.38 -12.84
C ALA A 162 -6.59 -5.40 -14.06
N ARG A 163 -7.17 -6.56 -14.37
CA ARG A 163 -8.03 -6.75 -15.56
C ARG A 163 -9.01 -7.90 -15.41
N LYS A 164 -10.17 -7.73 -16.03
CA LYS A 164 -11.17 -8.80 -16.21
C LYS A 164 -10.77 -9.67 -17.39
N ILE A 165 -10.89 -10.97 -17.25
CA ILE A 165 -10.59 -11.97 -18.28
C ILE A 165 -11.81 -12.84 -18.50
N ASP A 166 -12.31 -12.86 -19.72
CA ASP A 166 -13.50 -13.61 -20.13
C ASP A 166 -13.16 -14.93 -20.86
N ASN A 167 -11.88 -15.15 -21.20
CA ASN A 167 -11.45 -16.28 -22.04
C ASN A 167 -10.33 -17.10 -21.36
N TYR A 168 -10.48 -18.43 -21.38
CA TYR A 168 -9.54 -19.36 -20.74
C TYR A 168 -8.13 -19.33 -21.36
N GLU A 169 -8.03 -19.31 -22.70
CA GLU A 169 -6.73 -19.31 -23.38
C GLU A 169 -5.99 -17.97 -23.18
N GLU A 170 -6.72 -16.88 -23.09
CA GLU A 170 -6.17 -15.57 -22.71
C GLU A 170 -5.60 -15.61 -21.29
N LEU A 171 -6.38 -16.12 -20.32
CA LEU A 171 -5.94 -16.28 -18.93
C LEU A 171 -4.66 -17.10 -18.85
N LYS A 172 -4.65 -18.26 -19.51
CA LYS A 172 -3.48 -19.15 -19.57
C LYS A 172 -2.25 -18.43 -20.15
N GLY A 173 -2.42 -17.71 -21.25
CA GLY A 173 -1.35 -16.94 -21.87
C GLY A 173 -0.77 -15.87 -20.94
N ILE A 174 -1.63 -15.14 -20.21
CA ILE A 174 -1.23 -14.14 -19.24
C ILE A 174 -0.41 -14.78 -18.11
N CYS A 175 -0.95 -15.82 -17.48
CA CYS A 175 -0.30 -16.50 -16.36
C CYS A 175 1.01 -17.19 -16.73
N TYR A 176 1.18 -17.57 -18.01
CA TYR A 176 2.44 -18.11 -18.49
C TYR A 176 3.52 -17.05 -18.69
N ASN A 177 3.14 -15.85 -19.13
CA ASN A 177 4.07 -14.77 -19.47
C ASN A 177 4.34 -13.79 -18.32
N GLU A 178 3.42 -13.68 -17.37
CA GLU A 178 3.50 -12.76 -16.23
C GLU A 178 3.58 -13.55 -14.92
N ARG A 179 4.39 -13.08 -13.99
CA ARG A 179 4.59 -13.70 -12.68
C ARG A 179 3.92 -12.89 -11.58
N ASP A 180 3.80 -13.50 -10.41
CA ASP A 180 3.26 -12.86 -9.20
C ASP A 180 1.87 -12.27 -9.38
N LEU A 181 1.02 -12.98 -10.14
CA LEU A 181 -0.39 -12.68 -10.31
C LEU A 181 -1.25 -13.51 -9.34
N ILE A 182 -2.41 -12.97 -9.02
CA ILE A 182 -3.53 -13.72 -8.44
C ILE A 182 -4.70 -13.71 -9.41
N ILE A 183 -5.48 -14.80 -9.35
CA ILE A 183 -6.72 -14.95 -10.11
C ILE A 183 -7.86 -14.95 -9.09
N GLN A 184 -8.82 -14.05 -9.26
CA GLN A 184 -9.97 -13.94 -8.37
C GLN A 184 -11.27 -14.18 -9.13
N GLU A 185 -12.25 -14.73 -8.45
CA GLU A 185 -13.64 -14.73 -8.92
C GLU A 185 -14.06 -13.31 -9.27
N PHE A 186 -14.70 -13.13 -10.43
CA PHE A 186 -15.21 -11.81 -10.81
C PHE A 186 -16.49 -11.51 -10.04
N MET A 187 -16.48 -10.42 -9.30
CA MET A 187 -17.65 -9.91 -8.56
C MET A 187 -18.35 -8.88 -9.42
N ASP A 188 -19.60 -9.16 -9.75
CA ASP A 188 -20.50 -8.22 -10.43
C ASP A 188 -21.39 -7.54 -9.37
N GLY A 189 -21.10 -6.27 -9.08
CA GLY A 189 -21.80 -5.53 -8.03
C GLY A 189 -21.25 -4.13 -7.83
N ASN A 190 -21.77 -3.44 -6.83
CA ASN A 190 -21.27 -2.12 -6.44
C ASN A 190 -20.12 -2.27 -5.46
N ASP A 191 -19.02 -1.58 -5.72
CA ASP A 191 -17.93 -1.44 -4.77
C ASP A 191 -18.34 -0.50 -3.64
N LEU A 192 -18.00 -0.89 -2.41
CA LEU A 192 -18.17 -0.07 -1.22
C LEU A 192 -16.83 0.05 -0.50
N ASP A 193 -16.41 1.28 -0.26
CA ASP A 193 -15.29 1.56 0.62
C ASP A 193 -15.81 1.82 2.03
N VAL A 194 -15.19 1.16 3.02
CA VAL A 194 -15.56 1.31 4.43
C VAL A 194 -14.33 1.68 5.24
N ASP A 195 -14.33 2.90 5.78
CA ASP A 195 -13.31 3.35 6.73
C ASP A 195 -13.76 3.02 8.16
N VAL A 196 -12.89 2.36 8.92
CA VAL A 196 -13.16 1.99 10.31
C VAL A 196 -12.07 2.59 11.21
N TYR A 197 -12.51 3.29 12.25
CA TYR A 197 -11.65 3.74 13.35
C TYR A 197 -12.04 2.99 14.63
N ILE A 198 -11.01 2.43 15.33
CA ILE A 198 -11.18 1.64 16.56
C ILE A 198 -10.40 2.32 17.68
#